data_86c3269e405688e228da61b5039f4662
#
_entry.id   86c3269e405688e228da61b5039f4662
#
_cell.length_a   1.000
_cell.length_b   1.000
_cell.length_c   1.000
_cell.angle_alpha   90.00
_cell.angle_beta   90.00
_cell.angle_gamma   90.00
#
_symmetry.space_group_name_H-M   'P 1'
#
loop_
_entity.id
_entity.type
_entity.pdbx_description
1 polymer ?
#
loop_
_entity_poly.entity_id
_entity_poly.type
_entity_poly.pdbx_seq_one_letter_code
_entity_poly.pdbx_strand_id
1 'polypeptide(L)'
;CGYFSVIPFFFTLYSRSFLLLLRQINETIILNKRMANVIKLRKGLDINLKGAAAQELVSVKEPGFYSLVPDDYTGITPKVVVKEQEYVMAGGPLFIDKNHPELKFVSPVSGVVTSVERGARRKVLNIVVEAATEQDYEEFGKMDPSKMSGQQVKEALLQAGMFAFIRQRPYDVIADPTVTPKAIFISAFDS
;
A
#
# COMPACT_ATOMS: atom_id res chain seq x y z
N CYS A 1 -3.68 18.06 -17.40
CA CYS A 1 -2.67 17.14 -16.89
C CYS A 1 -3.09 16.74 -15.50
N GLY A 2 -3.87 15.67 -15.37
CA GLY A 2 -4.32 15.16 -14.07
C GLY A 2 -3.49 13.96 -13.68
N TYR A 3 -2.67 14.10 -12.66
CA TYR A 3 -2.04 12.97 -12.00
C TYR A 3 -3.11 12.26 -11.17
N PHE A 4 -3.51 11.07 -11.59
CA PHE A 4 -4.35 10.21 -10.77
C PHE A 4 -3.45 9.45 -9.79
N SER A 5 -3.66 9.68 -8.51
CA SER A 5 -3.11 8.86 -7.44
C SER A 5 -3.69 7.44 -7.57
N VAL A 6 -2.87 6.45 -7.87
CA VAL A 6 -3.26 5.06 -8.16
C VAL A 6 -3.60 4.26 -6.89
N ILE A 7 -3.72 4.93 -5.73
CA ILE A 7 -3.95 4.28 -4.43
C ILE A 7 -5.25 3.44 -4.34
N PRO A 8 -6.37 3.73 -5.05
CA PRO A 8 -7.59 2.94 -4.87
C PRO A 8 -7.66 1.62 -5.65
N PHE A 9 -6.91 1.41 -6.72
CA PHE A 9 -7.17 0.27 -7.61
C PHE A 9 -6.58 -1.07 -7.16
N PHE A 10 -5.49 -1.04 -6.39
CA PHE A 10 -4.92 -2.27 -5.78
C PHE A 10 -5.81 -2.87 -4.69
N PHE A 11 -6.75 -2.10 -4.17
CA PHE A 11 -7.60 -2.50 -3.05
C PHE A 11 -8.65 -3.56 -3.43
N THR A 12 -9.06 -3.66 -4.68
CA THR A 12 -10.18 -4.53 -5.08
C THR A 12 -9.79 -5.99 -5.31
N LEU A 13 -8.60 -6.29 -5.79
CA LEU A 13 -8.15 -7.68 -6.02
C LEU A 13 -7.54 -8.34 -4.78
N TYR A 14 -6.89 -7.56 -3.91
CA TYR A 14 -6.32 -8.04 -2.65
C TYR A 14 -7.28 -7.90 -1.45
N SER A 15 -8.43 -7.23 -1.59
CA SER A 15 -9.30 -6.86 -0.46
C SER A 15 -9.85 -8.05 0.31
N ARG A 16 -10.16 -9.17 -0.35
CA ARG A 16 -10.66 -10.37 0.34
C ARG A 16 -9.60 -11.04 1.21
N SER A 17 -8.37 -11.17 0.72
CA SER A 17 -7.28 -11.78 1.48
C SER A 17 -6.76 -10.85 2.57
N PHE A 18 -6.68 -9.55 2.29
CA PHE A 18 -6.28 -8.53 3.27
C PHE A 18 -7.32 -8.35 4.38
N LEU A 19 -8.62 -8.33 4.05
CA LEU A 19 -9.70 -8.31 5.05
C LEU A 19 -9.75 -9.57 5.90
N LEU A 20 -9.46 -10.74 5.33
CA LEU A 20 -9.34 -11.99 6.09
C LEU A 20 -8.12 -11.95 7.02
N LEU A 21 -7.00 -11.39 6.58
CA LEU A 21 -5.79 -11.22 7.36
C LEU A 21 -6.01 -10.25 8.54
N LEU A 22 -6.71 -9.14 8.30
CA LEU A 22 -7.11 -8.19 9.33
C LEU A 22 -8.12 -8.79 10.33
N ARG A 23 -9.07 -9.60 9.86
CA ARG A 23 -10.03 -10.29 10.72
C ARG A 23 -9.34 -11.23 11.70
N GLN A 24 -8.30 -11.91 11.27
CA GLN A 24 -7.59 -12.88 12.08
C GLN A 24 -6.58 -12.27 13.05
N ILE A 25 -5.93 -11.16 12.68
CA ILE A 25 -5.19 -10.32 13.63
C ILE A 25 -6.11 -9.88 14.78
N ASN A 26 -7.34 -9.52 14.46
CA ASN A 26 -8.34 -9.11 15.42
C ASN A 26 -8.78 -10.26 16.33
N GLU A 27 -8.95 -11.48 15.83
CA GLU A 27 -9.32 -12.66 16.64
C GLU A 27 -8.19 -13.09 17.58
N THR A 28 -6.93 -12.97 17.17
CA THR A 28 -5.76 -13.27 18.02
C THR A 28 -5.59 -12.22 19.14
N ILE A 29 -5.98 -10.96 18.90
CA ILE A 29 -5.99 -9.89 19.90
C ILE A 29 -7.18 -10.03 20.87
N ILE A 30 -8.31 -10.57 20.40
CA ILE A 30 -9.54 -10.77 21.19
C ILE A 30 -9.40 -11.92 22.20
N LEU A 31 -8.49 -12.88 21.99
CA LEU A 31 -8.22 -13.96 22.94
C LEU A 31 -7.58 -13.49 24.26
N ASN A 32 -7.03 -12.28 24.32
CA ASN A 32 -6.72 -11.62 25.58
C ASN A 32 -7.95 -10.79 26.02
N LYS A 33 -8.80 -11.42 26.78
CA LYS A 33 -10.06 -11.03 27.40
C LYS A 33 -10.01 -9.67 28.14
N ARG A 34 -9.83 -8.57 27.39
CA ARG A 34 -10.21 -7.22 27.81
C ARG A 34 -11.35 -6.80 26.91
N MET A 35 -12.54 -6.68 27.51
CA MET A 35 -13.74 -6.20 26.81
C MET A 35 -13.38 -4.93 26.04
N ALA A 36 -13.48 -4.98 24.74
CA ALA A 36 -13.33 -3.81 23.90
C ALA A 36 -14.38 -2.77 24.36
N ASN A 37 -13.92 -1.58 24.76
CA ASN A 37 -14.83 -0.50 25.07
C ASN A 37 -15.51 -0.05 23.78
N VAL A 38 -16.78 -0.41 23.63
CA VAL A 38 -17.60 0.01 22.50
C VAL A 38 -18.09 1.42 22.79
N ILE A 39 -17.55 2.39 22.04
CA ILE A 39 -18.02 3.77 22.10
C ILE A 39 -19.10 3.93 21.02
N LYS A 40 -20.36 4.12 21.45
CA LYS A 40 -21.47 4.43 20.54
C LYS A 40 -21.60 5.94 20.40
N LEU A 41 -21.32 6.44 19.22
CA LEU A 41 -21.58 7.84 18.88
C LEU A 41 -23.06 8.00 18.54
N ARG A 42 -23.73 8.99 19.18
CA ARG A 42 -25.13 9.32 18.90
C ARG A 42 -25.27 10.28 17.72
N LYS A 43 -24.23 11.02 17.41
CA LYS A 43 -24.18 12.00 16.31
C LYS A 43 -22.79 11.96 15.69
N GLY A 44 -22.72 11.85 14.37
CA GLY A 44 -21.49 12.00 13.60
C GLY A 44 -21.12 13.47 13.43
N LEU A 45 -19.89 13.70 13.00
CA LEU A 45 -19.44 15.01 12.49
C LEU A 45 -19.63 14.98 10.97
N ASP A 46 -20.79 15.44 10.52
CA ASP A 46 -21.06 15.55 9.09
C ASP A 46 -20.57 16.90 8.59
N ILE A 47 -19.81 16.87 7.51
CA ILE A 47 -19.46 18.08 6.77
C ILE A 47 -20.57 18.32 5.76
N ASN A 48 -21.27 19.45 5.90
CA ASN A 48 -22.35 19.83 4.99
C ASN A 48 -21.79 20.27 3.63
N LEU A 49 -21.49 19.31 2.78
CA LEU A 49 -21.12 19.54 1.38
C LEU A 49 -22.39 19.61 0.53
N LYS A 50 -22.41 20.54 -0.45
CA LYS A 50 -23.46 20.57 -1.46
C LYS A 50 -23.21 19.48 -2.50
N GLY A 51 -24.19 18.60 -2.68
CA GLY A 51 -24.13 17.49 -3.62
C GLY A 51 -23.58 16.20 -3.01
N ALA A 52 -23.71 15.13 -3.74
CA ALA A 52 -23.16 13.82 -3.44
C ALA A 52 -22.53 13.25 -4.72
N ALA A 53 -21.54 12.40 -4.55
CA ALA A 53 -20.98 11.66 -5.68
C ALA A 53 -22.07 10.73 -6.27
N ALA A 54 -22.10 10.60 -7.59
CA ALA A 54 -22.98 9.64 -8.25
C ALA A 54 -22.60 8.22 -7.81
N GLN A 55 -23.62 7.42 -7.46
CA GLN A 55 -23.39 6.01 -7.06
C GLN A 55 -23.37 5.11 -8.31
N GLU A 56 -22.50 5.45 -9.25
CA GLU A 56 -22.34 4.74 -10.52
C GLU A 56 -20.91 4.25 -10.67
N LEU A 57 -20.75 3.03 -11.15
CA LEU A 57 -19.45 2.51 -11.55
C LEU A 57 -19.11 3.03 -12.94
N VAL A 58 -18.10 3.89 -13.03
CA VAL A 58 -17.62 4.41 -14.30
C VAL A 58 -16.45 3.56 -14.79
N SER A 59 -16.59 3.01 -15.98
CA SER A 59 -15.50 2.31 -16.66
C SER A 59 -14.52 3.33 -17.22
N VAL A 60 -13.28 3.31 -16.75
CA VAL A 60 -12.19 4.18 -17.23
C VAL A 60 -11.23 3.34 -18.04
N LYS A 61 -10.76 3.89 -19.18
CA LYS A 61 -9.71 3.24 -19.97
C LYS A 61 -8.43 3.12 -19.12
N GLU A 62 -7.83 1.94 -19.14
CA GLU A 62 -6.57 1.70 -18.46
C GLU A 62 -5.46 2.62 -19.00
N PRO A 63 -4.68 3.28 -18.14
CA PRO A 63 -3.56 4.10 -18.56
C PRO A 63 -2.43 3.21 -19.09
N GLY A 64 -1.69 3.69 -20.10
CA GLY A 64 -0.51 3.00 -20.60
C GLY A 64 0.75 3.23 -19.75
N PHE A 65 0.74 4.26 -18.90
CA PHE A 65 1.89 4.64 -18.06
C PHE A 65 1.45 4.79 -16.61
N TYR A 66 2.28 4.27 -15.72
CA TYR A 66 2.09 4.35 -14.27
C TYR A 66 3.32 5.02 -13.65
N SER A 67 3.08 5.96 -12.76
CA SER A 67 4.14 6.69 -12.07
C SER A 67 4.08 6.42 -10.57
N LEU A 68 5.21 6.00 -10.00
CA LEU A 68 5.36 5.86 -8.56
C LEU A 68 6.17 7.04 -8.03
N VAL A 69 5.56 7.82 -7.15
CA VAL A 69 6.13 9.05 -6.58
C VAL A 69 6.59 8.76 -5.14
N PRO A 70 7.92 8.80 -4.86
CA PRO A 70 8.41 8.50 -3.51
C PRO A 70 7.93 9.49 -2.44
N ASP A 71 7.60 10.72 -2.81
CA ASP A 71 7.09 11.74 -1.88
C ASP A 71 5.69 11.42 -1.32
N ASP A 72 4.92 10.53 -1.96
CA ASP A 72 3.63 10.04 -1.45
C ASP A 72 3.81 9.12 -0.24
N TYR A 73 5.02 8.63 -0.03
CA TYR A 73 5.40 7.76 1.08
C TYR A 73 6.20 8.54 2.12
N THR A 74 5.49 9.12 3.09
CA THR A 74 6.10 9.97 4.11
C THR A 74 6.97 9.17 5.10
N GLY A 75 8.11 9.76 5.49
CA GLY A 75 8.99 9.19 6.53
C GLY A 75 10.08 8.27 6.00
N ILE A 76 10.21 8.08 4.68
CA ILE A 76 11.23 7.22 4.07
C ILE A 76 12.36 8.01 3.40
N THR A 77 13.47 7.34 3.18
CA THR A 77 14.58 7.81 2.33
C THR A 77 14.69 6.89 1.12
N PRO A 78 14.14 7.29 -0.06
CA PRO A 78 14.03 6.38 -1.19
C PRO A 78 15.40 6.07 -1.80
N LYS A 79 15.63 4.79 -2.10
CA LYS A 79 16.75 4.28 -2.87
C LYS A 79 16.20 3.45 -4.03
N VAL A 80 16.33 3.96 -5.25
CA VAL A 80 15.92 3.27 -6.47
C VAL A 80 16.75 2.01 -6.66
N VAL A 81 16.10 0.91 -7.00
CA VAL A 81 16.72 -0.40 -7.24
C VAL A 81 16.63 -0.87 -8.69
N VAL A 82 15.88 -0.15 -9.51
CA VAL A 82 15.71 -0.43 -10.95
C VAL A 82 16.48 0.59 -11.81
N LYS A 83 16.69 0.23 -13.07
CA LYS A 83 17.30 1.12 -14.08
C LYS A 83 16.27 1.44 -15.17
N GLU A 84 16.52 2.53 -15.88
CA GLU A 84 15.78 2.83 -17.10
C GLU A 84 15.97 1.71 -18.13
N GLN A 85 14.92 1.40 -18.87
CA GLN A 85 14.80 0.29 -19.83
C GLN A 85 14.83 -1.12 -19.19
N GLU A 86 14.74 -1.22 -17.88
CA GLU A 86 14.61 -2.51 -17.19
C GLU A 86 13.15 -2.95 -17.18
N TYR A 87 12.90 -4.23 -17.45
CA TYR A 87 11.59 -4.84 -17.31
C TYR A 87 11.35 -5.21 -15.86
N VAL A 88 10.14 -4.89 -15.36
CA VAL A 88 9.70 -5.21 -14.00
C VAL A 88 8.38 -5.94 -14.04
N MET A 89 8.20 -6.91 -13.14
CA MET A 89 6.92 -7.56 -12.91
C MET A 89 6.03 -6.73 -12.00
N ALA A 90 4.72 -6.89 -12.11
CA ALA A 90 3.79 -6.34 -11.13
C ALA A 90 4.05 -6.96 -9.76
N GLY A 91 4.34 -6.12 -8.74
CA GLY A 91 4.83 -6.56 -7.43
C GLY A 91 6.35 -6.54 -7.29
N GLY A 92 7.11 -6.34 -8.37
CA GLY A 92 8.56 -6.16 -8.33
C GLY A 92 8.97 -4.81 -7.73
N PRO A 93 10.07 -4.73 -6.96
CA PRO A 93 10.47 -3.51 -6.26
C PRO A 93 11.03 -2.45 -7.24
N LEU A 94 10.51 -1.22 -7.18
CA LEU A 94 11.03 -0.05 -7.89
C LEU A 94 12.03 0.74 -7.04
N PHE A 95 11.73 0.90 -5.78
CA PHE A 95 12.64 1.49 -4.80
C PHE A 95 12.40 0.89 -3.42
N ILE A 96 13.35 1.09 -2.53
CA ILE A 96 13.33 0.64 -1.14
C ILE A 96 13.61 1.83 -0.22
N ASP A 97 13.29 1.70 1.07
CA ASP A 97 13.80 2.64 2.06
C ASP A 97 15.28 2.36 2.34
N LYS A 98 16.10 3.40 2.35
CA LYS A 98 17.53 3.31 2.64
C LYS A 98 17.81 2.89 4.10
N ASN A 99 16.94 3.31 5.02
CA ASN A 99 17.08 3.02 6.44
C ASN A 99 16.54 1.62 6.80
N HIS A 100 15.53 1.18 6.07
CA HIS A 100 14.86 -0.13 6.22
C HIS A 100 14.79 -0.81 4.85
N PRO A 101 15.88 -1.49 4.39
CA PRO A 101 15.92 -2.08 3.05
C PRO A 101 14.87 -3.17 2.79
N GLU A 102 14.28 -3.72 3.84
CA GLU A 102 13.16 -4.65 3.79
C GLU A 102 11.84 -3.99 3.37
N LEU A 103 11.71 -2.65 3.52
CA LEU A 103 10.58 -1.88 3.02
C LEU A 103 10.73 -1.67 1.51
N LYS A 104 9.92 -2.39 0.77
CA LYS A 104 9.87 -2.34 -0.69
C LYS A 104 8.65 -1.54 -1.15
N PHE A 105 8.85 -0.77 -2.20
CA PHE A 105 7.82 -0.02 -2.92
C PHE A 105 7.77 -0.61 -4.33
N VAL A 106 6.67 -1.29 -4.62
CA VAL A 106 6.57 -2.20 -5.75
C VAL A 106 5.81 -1.60 -6.92
N SER A 107 6.09 -2.10 -8.12
CA SER A 107 5.38 -1.69 -9.33
C SER A 107 3.92 -2.16 -9.29
N PRO A 108 2.95 -1.29 -9.63
CA PRO A 108 1.56 -1.70 -9.76
C PRO A 108 1.27 -2.54 -11.01
N VAL A 109 2.15 -2.48 -12.01
CA VAL A 109 2.00 -3.17 -13.29
C VAL A 109 3.31 -3.80 -13.72
N SER A 110 3.25 -4.82 -14.57
CA SER A 110 4.43 -5.28 -15.28
C SER A 110 4.68 -4.42 -16.51
N GLY A 111 5.95 -4.23 -16.84
CA GLY A 111 6.32 -3.43 -17.99
C GLY A 111 7.75 -2.93 -17.93
N VAL A 112 8.06 -1.93 -18.74
CA VAL A 112 9.40 -1.36 -18.86
C VAL A 112 9.46 -0.04 -18.10
N VAL A 113 10.50 0.12 -17.29
CA VAL A 113 10.80 1.41 -16.65
C VAL A 113 11.27 2.39 -17.72
N THR A 114 10.44 3.36 -18.07
CA THR A 114 10.74 4.34 -19.12
C THR A 114 11.60 5.50 -18.64
N SER A 115 11.40 5.95 -17.40
CA SER A 115 12.20 7.02 -16.82
C SER A 115 12.31 6.95 -15.30
N VAL A 116 13.43 7.45 -14.78
CA VAL A 116 13.67 7.71 -13.37
C VAL A 116 14.00 9.19 -13.22
N GLU A 117 12.99 10.00 -12.98
CA GLU A 117 13.16 11.45 -12.90
C GLU A 117 13.79 11.86 -11.58
N ARG A 118 14.80 12.74 -11.70
CA ARG A 118 15.53 13.25 -10.55
C ARG A 118 15.53 14.77 -10.55
N GLY A 119 15.21 15.34 -9.40
CA GLY A 119 15.26 16.78 -9.16
C GLY A 119 16.59 17.25 -8.57
N ALA A 120 16.52 18.40 -7.94
CA ALA A 120 17.65 18.99 -7.24
C ALA A 120 18.24 18.02 -6.20
N ARG A 121 19.58 18.05 -6.05
CA ARG A 121 20.33 17.16 -5.12
C ARG A 121 20.08 15.67 -5.36
N ARG A 122 19.77 15.28 -6.61
CA ARG A 122 19.45 13.90 -7.02
C ARG A 122 18.23 13.28 -6.32
N LYS A 123 17.33 14.11 -5.78
CA LYS A 123 16.07 13.64 -5.22
C LYS A 123 15.28 12.90 -6.29
N VAL A 124 14.80 11.69 -6.01
CA VAL A 124 13.93 10.96 -6.92
C VAL A 124 12.54 11.62 -6.88
N LEU A 125 12.06 12.07 -8.02
CA LEU A 125 10.75 12.71 -8.16
C LEU A 125 9.69 11.68 -8.51
N ASN A 126 9.95 10.87 -9.54
CA ASN A 126 9.06 9.77 -9.92
C ASN A 126 9.83 8.66 -10.63
N ILE A 127 9.19 7.50 -10.73
CA ILE A 127 9.63 6.35 -11.54
C ILE A 127 8.44 5.98 -12.40
N VAL A 128 8.62 6.04 -13.73
CA VAL A 128 7.56 5.78 -14.69
C VAL A 128 7.75 4.40 -15.31
N VAL A 129 6.67 3.61 -15.29
CA VAL A 129 6.60 2.28 -15.91
C VAL A 129 5.58 2.33 -17.03
N GLU A 130 5.97 1.92 -18.23
CA GLU A 130 5.07 1.67 -19.35
C GLU A 130 4.51 0.26 -19.21
N ALA A 131 3.19 0.16 -19.09
CA ALA A 131 2.53 -1.12 -18.85
C ALA A 131 2.64 -2.05 -20.05
N ALA A 132 3.00 -3.31 -19.80
CA ALA A 132 2.94 -4.36 -20.82
C ALA A 132 1.48 -4.73 -21.12
N THR A 133 1.23 -5.18 -22.36
CA THR A 133 -0.11 -5.64 -22.77
C THR A 133 -0.56 -6.88 -21.99
N GLU A 134 0.38 -7.80 -21.78
CA GLU A 134 0.16 -8.97 -20.92
C GLU A 134 0.87 -8.71 -19.59
N GLN A 135 0.15 -8.94 -18.47
CA GLN A 135 0.67 -8.64 -17.15
C GLN A 135 1.32 -9.86 -16.51
N ASP A 136 2.59 -9.70 -16.13
CA ASP A 136 3.35 -10.68 -15.35
C ASP A 136 3.36 -10.29 -13.89
N TYR A 137 3.16 -11.25 -13.00
CA TYR A 137 3.04 -11.00 -11.56
C TYR A 137 4.16 -11.68 -10.79
N GLU A 138 4.68 -10.99 -9.78
CA GLU A 138 5.56 -11.61 -8.79
C GLU A 138 4.76 -12.59 -7.93
N GLU A 139 5.23 -13.84 -7.85
CA GLU A 139 4.54 -14.88 -7.09
C GLU A 139 5.07 -14.97 -5.65
N PHE A 140 4.24 -14.61 -4.67
CA PHE A 140 4.56 -14.71 -3.24
C PHE A 140 4.06 -16.00 -2.59
N GLY A 141 3.47 -16.91 -3.37
CA GLY A 141 2.88 -18.15 -2.88
C GLY A 141 1.51 -17.95 -2.19
N LYS A 142 0.85 -19.07 -1.92
CA LYS A 142 -0.43 -19.07 -1.19
C LYS A 142 -0.14 -19.21 0.30
N MET A 143 -0.54 -18.22 1.08
CA MET A 143 -0.37 -18.19 2.53
C MET A 143 -1.73 -18.20 3.22
N ASP A 144 -1.87 -19.01 4.27
CA ASP A 144 -3.06 -19.02 5.12
C ASP A 144 -2.75 -18.25 6.41
N PRO A 145 -3.23 -17.01 6.55
CA PRO A 145 -2.92 -16.17 7.72
C PRO A 145 -3.35 -16.79 9.05
N SER A 146 -4.33 -17.72 9.02
CA SER A 146 -4.82 -18.39 10.21
C SER A 146 -3.81 -19.32 10.87
N LYS A 147 -2.82 -19.76 10.08
CA LYS A 147 -1.77 -20.68 10.49
C LYS A 147 -0.41 -20.00 10.68
N MET A 148 -0.35 -18.68 10.43
CA MET A 148 0.88 -17.89 10.49
C MET A 148 1.02 -17.19 11.85
N SER A 149 2.26 -17.09 12.33
CA SER A 149 2.57 -16.19 13.44
C SER A 149 2.54 -14.72 12.97
N GLY A 150 2.37 -13.78 13.90
CA GLY A 150 2.40 -12.35 13.56
C GLY A 150 3.71 -11.91 12.88
N GLN A 151 4.84 -12.54 13.22
CA GLN A 151 6.12 -12.29 12.58
C GLN A 151 6.14 -12.76 11.12
N GLN A 152 5.60 -13.94 10.84
CA GLN A 152 5.49 -14.46 9.47
C GLN A 152 4.56 -13.60 8.61
N VAL A 153 3.45 -13.12 9.18
CA VAL A 153 2.54 -12.18 8.49
C VAL A 153 3.28 -10.88 8.15
N LYS A 154 4.03 -10.32 9.10
CA LYS A 154 4.83 -9.11 8.88
C LYS A 154 5.86 -9.32 7.76
N GLU A 155 6.59 -10.41 7.77
CA GLU A 155 7.57 -10.75 6.73
C GLU A 155 6.93 -10.90 5.35
N ALA A 156 5.77 -11.55 5.27
CA ALA A 156 5.01 -11.67 4.04
C ALA A 156 4.57 -10.30 3.48
N LEU A 157 4.09 -9.40 4.35
CA LEU A 157 3.72 -8.04 3.97
C LEU A 157 4.93 -7.22 3.49
N LEU A 158 6.08 -7.37 4.12
CA LEU A 158 7.33 -6.73 3.70
C LEU A 158 7.81 -7.26 2.35
N GLN A 159 7.77 -8.57 2.14
CA GLN A 159 8.17 -9.19 0.88
C GLN A 159 7.28 -8.75 -0.28
N ALA A 160 5.97 -8.69 -0.07
CA ALA A 160 4.99 -8.28 -1.07
C ALA A 160 4.90 -6.75 -1.27
N GLY A 161 5.68 -5.94 -0.53
CA GLY A 161 5.60 -4.47 -0.59
C GLY A 161 4.32 -3.87 0.01
N MET A 162 3.47 -4.71 0.62
CA MET A 162 2.19 -4.27 1.22
C MET A 162 2.38 -3.54 2.55
N PHE A 163 3.51 -3.69 3.19
CA PHE A 163 3.83 -2.98 4.44
C PHE A 163 3.92 -1.47 4.25
N ALA A 164 4.21 -1.02 3.03
CA ALA A 164 4.25 0.40 2.63
C ALA A 164 2.91 1.15 2.85
N PHE A 165 1.79 0.42 2.98
CA PHE A 165 0.47 1.00 3.23
C PHE A 165 0.11 1.10 4.72
N ILE A 166 0.97 0.58 5.62
CA ILE A 166 0.76 0.66 7.06
C ILE A 166 1.35 1.97 7.57
N ARG A 167 0.51 2.81 8.16
CA ARG A 167 0.88 4.13 8.68
C ARG A 167 1.02 4.13 10.20
N GLN A 168 2.01 4.84 10.69
CA GLN A 168 2.26 5.01 12.12
C GLN A 168 1.73 6.37 12.59
N ARG A 169 0.88 6.35 13.61
CA ARG A 169 0.40 7.57 14.28
C ARG A 169 1.38 8.00 15.38
N PRO A 170 1.46 9.31 15.73
CA PRO A 170 0.60 10.42 15.28
C PRO A 170 1.04 11.09 13.98
N TYR A 171 2.23 10.83 13.48
CA TYR A 171 2.85 11.60 12.38
C TYR A 171 2.43 11.17 10.98
N ASP A 172 1.63 10.12 10.87
CA ASP A 172 1.15 9.56 9.60
C ASP A 172 2.29 9.23 8.61
N VAL A 173 3.38 8.72 9.14
CA VAL A 173 4.52 8.20 8.38
C VAL A 173 4.37 6.71 8.13
N ILE A 174 5.13 6.15 7.18
CA ILE A 174 5.21 4.70 7.02
C ILE A 174 5.67 4.07 8.33
N ALA A 175 5.03 2.98 8.74
CA ALA A 175 5.34 2.32 10.00
C ALA A 175 6.74 1.73 9.99
N ASP A 176 7.44 1.85 11.12
CA ASP A 176 8.74 1.22 11.31
C ASP A 176 8.55 -0.30 11.50
N PRO A 177 9.13 -1.13 10.62
CA PRO A 177 8.98 -2.58 10.71
C PRO A 177 9.66 -3.20 11.92
N THR A 178 10.56 -2.48 12.58
CA THR A 178 11.30 -2.99 13.76
C THR A 178 10.52 -2.83 15.06
N VAL A 179 9.54 -1.92 15.08
CA VAL A 179 8.75 -1.60 16.27
C VAL A 179 7.52 -2.48 16.37
N THR A 180 7.23 -2.96 17.60
CA THR A 180 5.96 -3.65 17.89
C THR A 180 4.89 -2.62 18.23
N PRO A 181 3.79 -2.57 17.49
CA PRO A 181 2.73 -1.59 17.74
C PRO A 181 1.97 -1.90 19.03
N LYS A 182 1.56 -0.87 19.76
CA LYS A 182 0.68 -1.01 20.94
C LYS A 182 -0.76 -1.37 20.58
N ALA A 183 -1.22 -0.90 19.42
CA ALA A 183 -2.56 -1.12 18.90
C ALA A 183 -2.54 -0.95 17.38
N ILE A 184 -3.48 -1.59 16.70
CA ILE A 184 -3.72 -1.47 15.26
C ILE A 184 -5.10 -0.85 15.08
N PHE A 185 -5.17 0.23 14.32
CA PHE A 185 -6.41 0.91 13.95
C PHE A 185 -6.75 0.55 12.51
N ILE A 186 -7.98 0.12 12.29
CA ILE A 186 -8.49 -0.24 10.97
C ILE A 186 -9.70 0.64 10.70
N SER A 187 -9.65 1.41 9.62
CA SER A 187 -10.83 2.09 9.09
C SER A 187 -11.50 1.16 8.08
N ALA A 188 -12.75 0.84 8.33
CA ALA A 188 -13.57 0.02 7.42
C ALA A 188 -14.49 0.88 6.56
N PHE A 189 -14.43 2.18 6.73
CA PHE A 189 -15.22 3.16 6.00
C PHE A 189 -14.30 4.18 5.36
N ASP A 190 -14.50 4.40 4.08
CA ASP A 190 -13.88 5.45 3.29
C ASP A 190 -14.97 6.16 2.50
N SER A 191 -14.96 7.47 2.55
CA SER A 191 -15.99 8.31 1.92
C SER A 191 -15.43 9.07 0.72
#